data_a2e826680833350936e48d44acecd2a6
#
_entry.id   a2e826680833350936e48d44acecd2a6
#
_cell.length_a   1.000
_cell.length_b   1.000
_cell.length_c   1.000
_cell.angle_alpha   90.00
_cell.angle_beta   90.00
_cell.angle_gamma   90.00
#
_symmetry.space_group_name_H-M   'P 1'
#
loop_
_entity.id
_entity.type
_entity.pdbx_description
1 polymer ?
#
loop_
_entity_poly.entity_id
_entity_poly.type
_entity_poly.pdbx_seq_one_letter_code
_entity_poly.pdbx_strand_id
1 'polypeptide(L)'
;MSQEKNALQAKAKLQSSFMKKGITVAILSGMCYGMYSAFLYVGTSNGIWADWYSGAIVLPAAAVVYLLGSMGSAINDTISGIWCMIIAAIKGKLGDYFRTLGTKPGRIMILAALVGGPVASTAYVVAFKMAGSIIIPITALCPAIGAILGRILYKQPLNGRMILGIIICISSSILIGSQGLGADGGKNIILGCLIALIAAFGWGFEGCVAGHGTMLIDFEIGITIRQLTSGLSNLTTQIGRASCRERV
;
A
#
# COMPACT_ATOMS: atom_id res chain seq x y z
N MET A 1 -24.25 17.38 36.83
CA MET A 1 -24.14 18.43 35.78
C MET A 1 -22.72 18.97 35.59
N SER A 2 -22.00 19.43 36.64
CA SER A 2 -20.60 19.96 36.45
C SER A 2 -19.60 18.89 36.06
N GLN A 3 -19.59 17.71 36.66
CA GLN A 3 -18.70 16.61 36.36
C GLN A 3 -18.92 16.05 34.96
N GLU A 4 -20.14 15.98 34.50
CA GLU A 4 -20.52 15.50 33.17
C GLU A 4 -20.04 16.47 32.06
N LYS A 5 -20.17 17.78 32.29
CA LYS A 5 -19.62 18.81 31.38
C LYS A 5 -18.08 18.73 31.29
N ASN A 6 -17.42 18.52 32.42
CA ASN A 6 -15.95 18.37 32.45
C ASN A 6 -15.49 17.11 31.72
N ALA A 7 -16.20 15.99 31.87
CA ALA A 7 -15.91 14.76 31.16
C ALA A 7 -16.11 14.91 29.62
N LEU A 8 -17.18 15.59 29.20
CA LEU A 8 -17.42 15.87 27.79
C LEU A 8 -16.37 16.81 27.19
N GLN A 9 -15.94 17.82 27.92
CA GLN A 9 -14.86 18.71 27.47
C GLN A 9 -13.52 18.01 27.40
N ALA A 10 -13.17 17.15 28.36
CA ALA A 10 -11.96 16.35 28.34
C ALA A 10 -11.94 15.38 27.15
N LYS A 11 -13.07 14.71 26.87
CA LYS A 11 -13.24 13.83 25.71
C LYS A 11 -13.07 14.60 24.39
N ALA A 12 -13.68 15.76 24.24
CA ALA A 12 -13.58 16.60 23.06
C ALA A 12 -12.13 17.09 22.84
N LYS A 13 -11.43 17.49 23.90
CA LYS A 13 -10.02 17.91 23.86
C LYS A 13 -9.09 16.74 23.45
N LEU A 14 -9.32 15.56 24.01
CA LEU A 14 -8.57 14.35 23.67
C LEU A 14 -8.77 13.99 22.20
N GLN A 15 -10.01 14.00 21.73
CA GLN A 15 -10.36 13.70 20.34
C GLN A 15 -9.77 14.71 19.34
N SER A 16 -9.79 16.02 19.70
CA SER A 16 -9.16 17.06 18.90
C SER A 16 -7.63 16.89 18.82
N SER A 17 -6.97 16.59 19.94
CA SER A 17 -5.53 16.34 20.00
C SER A 17 -5.14 15.11 19.17
N PHE A 18 -5.91 14.03 19.26
CA PHE A 18 -5.71 12.80 18.47
C PHE A 18 -5.84 13.07 16.98
N MET A 19 -6.87 13.83 16.58
CA MET A 19 -7.10 14.19 15.19
C MET A 19 -5.96 15.04 14.62
N LYS A 20 -5.48 16.05 15.37
CA LYS A 20 -4.34 16.88 14.96
C LYS A 20 -3.08 16.05 14.75
N LYS A 21 -2.74 15.16 15.70
CA LYS A 21 -1.61 14.24 15.56
C LYS A 21 -1.76 13.34 14.34
N GLY A 22 -2.94 12.77 14.12
CA GLY A 22 -3.22 11.92 12.96
C GLY A 22 -3.01 12.65 11.64
N ILE A 23 -3.51 13.87 11.50
CA ILE A 23 -3.32 14.69 10.30
C ILE A 23 -1.84 15.01 10.09
N THR A 24 -1.11 15.41 11.13
CA THR A 24 0.33 15.71 11.03
C THR A 24 1.12 14.49 10.56
N VAL A 25 0.85 13.32 11.15
CA VAL A 25 1.50 12.06 10.76
C VAL A 25 1.13 11.66 9.33
N ALA A 26 -0.11 11.87 8.91
CA ALA A 26 -0.56 11.58 7.54
C ALA A 26 0.15 12.47 6.51
N ILE A 27 0.30 13.77 6.78
CA ILE A 27 1.03 14.69 5.90
C ILE A 27 2.51 14.27 5.81
N LEU A 28 3.15 14.01 6.95
CA LEU A 28 4.55 13.57 6.97
C LEU A 28 4.75 12.25 6.23
N SER A 29 3.85 11.29 6.42
CA SER A 29 3.83 10.02 5.69
C SER A 29 3.68 10.23 4.18
N GLY A 30 2.80 11.14 3.75
CA GLY A 30 2.63 11.50 2.35
C GLY A 30 3.90 12.11 1.74
N MET A 31 4.59 12.99 2.47
CA MET A 31 5.88 13.55 2.04
C MET A 31 6.95 12.46 1.91
N CYS A 32 7.08 11.57 2.90
CA CYS A 32 8.02 10.46 2.85
C CYS A 32 7.70 9.51 1.68
N TYR A 33 6.43 9.24 1.40
CA TYR A 33 6.01 8.43 0.26
C TYR A 33 6.34 9.10 -1.07
N GLY A 34 6.18 10.41 -1.18
CA GLY A 34 6.59 11.18 -2.35
C GLY A 34 8.09 11.12 -2.60
N MET A 35 8.89 11.28 -1.55
CA MET A 35 10.35 11.11 -1.62
C MET A 35 10.74 9.69 -2.03
N TYR A 36 10.15 8.68 -1.41
CA TYR A 36 10.34 7.28 -1.78
C TYR A 36 10.05 7.03 -3.27
N SER A 37 8.93 7.55 -3.77
CA SER A 37 8.55 7.40 -5.17
C SER A 37 9.54 8.08 -6.12
N ALA A 38 10.05 9.26 -5.76
CA ALA A 38 11.06 9.98 -6.53
C ALA A 38 12.40 9.20 -6.56
N PHE A 39 12.87 8.70 -5.42
CA PHE A 39 14.07 7.87 -5.35
C PHE A 39 13.92 6.55 -6.12
N LEU A 40 12.75 5.93 -6.05
CA LEU A 40 12.46 4.72 -6.81
C LEU A 40 12.53 5.00 -8.31
N TYR A 41 11.95 6.11 -8.77
CA TYR A 41 12.01 6.53 -10.17
C TYR A 41 13.45 6.74 -10.64
N VAL A 42 14.23 7.50 -9.88
CA VAL A 42 15.65 7.76 -10.20
C VAL A 42 16.46 6.45 -10.20
N GLY A 43 16.27 5.60 -9.19
CA GLY A 43 16.98 4.32 -9.08
C GLY A 43 16.63 3.33 -10.19
N THR A 44 15.40 3.33 -10.68
CA THR A 44 15.00 2.48 -11.82
C THR A 44 15.39 3.04 -13.19
N SER A 45 15.71 4.34 -13.25
CA SER A 45 16.10 5.02 -14.49
C SER A 45 17.61 5.15 -14.67
N ASN A 46 18.39 4.98 -13.59
CA ASN A 46 19.85 5.19 -13.60
C ASN A 46 20.55 4.13 -12.73
N GLY A 47 21.82 3.85 -13.07
CA GLY A 47 22.71 2.96 -12.32
C GLY A 47 22.44 1.48 -12.52
N ILE A 48 22.97 0.66 -11.63
CA ILE A 48 23.01 -0.82 -11.74
C ILE A 48 21.61 -1.42 -11.99
N TRP A 49 20.57 -0.85 -11.42
CA TRP A 49 19.20 -1.32 -11.60
C TRP A 49 18.68 -1.07 -13.03
N ALA A 50 18.98 0.11 -13.58
CA ALA A 50 18.65 0.43 -14.96
C ALA A 50 19.44 -0.42 -15.96
N ASP A 51 20.72 -0.67 -15.68
CA ASP A 51 21.58 -1.55 -16.49
C ASP A 51 21.06 -2.99 -16.48
N TRP A 52 20.62 -3.45 -15.31
CA TRP A 52 20.01 -4.78 -15.16
C TRP A 52 18.68 -4.89 -15.91
N TYR A 53 17.90 -3.81 -15.92
CA TYR A 53 16.68 -3.70 -16.71
C TYR A 53 16.93 -3.79 -18.21
N SER A 54 17.99 -3.13 -18.68
CA SER A 54 18.39 -3.14 -20.10
C SER A 54 19.06 -4.44 -20.51
N GLY A 55 19.79 -5.10 -19.59
CA GLY A 55 20.47 -6.37 -19.82
C GLY A 55 19.55 -7.60 -19.81
N ALA A 56 18.36 -7.48 -19.26
CA ALA A 56 17.36 -8.56 -19.21
C ALA A 56 16.59 -8.77 -20.55
N ILE A 57 17.14 -8.32 -21.66
CA ILE A 57 16.53 -8.29 -23.02
C ILE A 57 16.15 -9.68 -23.55
N VAL A 58 16.65 -10.76 -22.97
CA VAL A 58 16.35 -12.15 -23.39
C VAL A 58 14.93 -12.58 -23.02
N LEU A 59 14.20 -11.80 -22.21
CA LEU A 59 12.86 -12.10 -21.74
C LEU A 59 11.81 -11.27 -22.50
N PRO A 60 10.60 -11.83 -22.71
CA PRO A 60 9.48 -11.01 -23.20
C PRO A 60 9.31 -9.77 -22.34
N ALA A 61 9.11 -8.60 -22.96
CA ALA A 61 9.03 -7.32 -22.26
C ALA A 61 8.05 -7.33 -21.07
N ALA A 62 6.92 -8.01 -21.18
CA ALA A 62 5.95 -8.17 -20.09
C ALA A 62 6.51 -8.96 -18.90
N ALA A 63 7.36 -9.97 -19.15
CA ALA A 63 7.98 -10.77 -18.09
C ALA A 63 9.06 -9.99 -17.36
N VAL A 64 9.88 -9.22 -18.07
CA VAL A 64 10.91 -8.33 -17.49
C VAL A 64 10.27 -7.34 -16.54
N VAL A 65 9.22 -6.68 -16.98
CA VAL A 65 8.47 -5.68 -16.21
C VAL A 65 7.91 -6.25 -14.93
N TYR A 66 7.28 -7.42 -15.04
CA TYR A 66 6.68 -8.08 -13.88
C TYR A 66 7.76 -8.52 -12.87
N LEU A 67 8.82 -9.16 -13.36
CA LEU A 67 9.89 -9.65 -12.49
C LEU A 67 10.60 -8.52 -11.74
N LEU A 68 10.99 -7.47 -12.44
CA LEU A 68 11.75 -6.38 -11.84
C LEU A 68 10.89 -5.51 -10.92
N GLY A 69 9.63 -5.29 -11.26
CA GLY A 69 8.72 -4.54 -10.39
C GLY A 69 8.36 -5.28 -9.11
N SER A 70 8.03 -6.56 -9.22
CA SER A 70 7.74 -7.39 -8.04
C SER A 70 8.99 -7.66 -7.20
N MET A 71 10.18 -7.68 -7.80
CA MET A 71 11.45 -7.79 -7.09
C MET A 71 11.76 -6.52 -6.28
N GLY A 72 11.52 -5.34 -6.84
CA GLY A 72 11.65 -4.07 -6.12
C GLY A 72 10.72 -4.02 -4.90
N SER A 73 9.46 -4.44 -5.08
CA SER A 73 8.49 -4.55 -3.99
C SER A 73 8.91 -5.60 -2.96
N ALA A 74 9.39 -6.76 -3.37
CA ALA A 74 9.87 -7.82 -2.49
C ALA A 74 11.05 -7.36 -1.62
N ILE A 75 12.03 -6.69 -2.22
CA ILE A 75 13.21 -6.16 -1.50
C ILE A 75 12.75 -5.09 -0.50
N ASN A 76 11.94 -4.13 -0.94
CA ASN A 76 11.44 -3.06 -0.09
C ASN A 76 10.68 -3.60 1.14
N ASP A 77 9.71 -4.48 0.92
CA ASP A 77 8.87 -5.00 1.99
C ASP A 77 9.65 -5.95 2.92
N THR A 78 10.59 -6.73 2.37
CA THR A 78 11.43 -7.63 3.17
C THR A 78 12.39 -6.85 4.07
N ILE A 79 13.09 -5.85 3.52
CA ILE A 79 14.01 -5.00 4.29
C ILE A 79 13.22 -4.23 5.36
N SER A 80 12.08 -3.67 5.01
CA SER A 80 11.18 -2.99 5.94
C SER A 80 10.69 -3.95 7.04
N GLY A 81 10.32 -5.18 6.68
CA GLY A 81 9.91 -6.22 7.61
C GLY A 81 11.02 -6.62 8.57
N ILE A 82 12.24 -6.81 8.07
CA ILE A 82 13.43 -7.10 8.91
C ILE A 82 13.67 -5.93 9.87
N TRP A 83 13.60 -4.70 9.41
CA TRP A 83 13.77 -3.51 10.24
C TRP A 83 12.71 -3.44 11.35
N CYS A 84 11.46 -3.71 11.02
CA CYS A 84 10.38 -3.78 12.02
C CYS A 84 10.62 -4.91 13.02
N MET A 85 11.14 -6.07 12.61
CA MET A 85 11.52 -7.17 13.51
C MET A 85 12.65 -6.79 14.45
N ILE A 86 13.66 -6.08 13.97
CA ILE A 86 14.76 -5.58 14.82
C ILE A 86 14.21 -4.62 15.88
N ILE A 87 13.32 -3.69 15.50
CA ILE A 87 12.68 -2.78 16.46
C ILE A 87 11.85 -3.56 17.48
N ALA A 88 11.09 -4.55 17.05
CA ALA A 88 10.30 -5.41 17.93
C ALA A 88 11.19 -6.21 18.89
N ALA A 89 12.36 -6.68 18.42
CA ALA A 89 13.36 -7.36 19.24
C ALA A 89 13.93 -6.44 20.33
N ILE A 90 14.37 -5.25 19.96
CA ILE A 90 14.92 -4.25 20.89
C ILE A 90 13.88 -3.88 21.95
N LYS A 91 12.59 -3.83 21.60
CA LYS A 91 11.48 -3.53 22.52
C LYS A 91 10.98 -4.75 23.30
N GLY A 92 11.57 -5.92 23.12
CA GLY A 92 11.16 -7.16 23.81
C GLY A 92 9.81 -7.72 23.36
N LYS A 93 9.28 -7.30 22.20
CA LYS A 93 7.95 -7.67 21.70
C LYS A 93 7.93 -8.90 20.76
N LEU A 94 9.05 -9.59 20.56
CA LEU A 94 9.13 -10.76 19.67
C LEU A 94 8.18 -11.89 20.07
N GLY A 95 8.05 -12.16 21.38
CA GLY A 95 7.12 -13.16 21.88
C GLY A 95 5.66 -12.84 21.53
N ASP A 96 5.28 -11.58 21.63
CA ASP A 96 3.95 -11.11 21.28
C ASP A 96 3.70 -11.16 19.77
N TYR A 97 4.73 -10.94 18.95
CA TYR A 97 4.66 -11.11 17.50
C TYR A 97 4.25 -12.55 17.14
N PHE A 98 4.97 -13.56 17.62
CA PHE A 98 4.67 -14.97 17.32
C PHE A 98 3.31 -15.41 17.87
N ARG A 99 2.93 -14.92 19.06
CA ARG A 99 1.63 -15.19 19.65
C ARG A 99 0.50 -14.59 18.79
N THR A 100 0.69 -13.37 18.30
CA THR A 100 -0.31 -12.65 17.52
C THR A 100 -0.56 -13.30 16.16
N LEU A 101 0.44 -13.90 15.51
CA LEU A 101 0.29 -14.65 14.25
C LEU A 101 -0.80 -15.74 14.34
N GLY A 102 -0.94 -16.41 15.49
CA GLY A 102 -1.95 -17.45 15.72
C GLY A 102 -3.36 -16.92 15.96
N THR A 103 -3.51 -15.63 16.25
CA THR A 103 -4.82 -15.02 16.58
C THR A 103 -5.65 -14.70 15.35
N LYS A 104 -6.97 -14.53 15.54
CA LYS A 104 -7.87 -14.09 14.45
C LYS A 104 -7.43 -12.74 13.84
N PRO A 105 -7.13 -11.68 14.62
CA PRO A 105 -6.65 -10.42 14.05
C PRO A 105 -5.34 -10.58 13.28
N GLY A 106 -4.37 -11.37 13.78
CA GLY A 106 -3.12 -11.63 13.08
C GLY A 106 -3.32 -12.31 11.74
N ARG A 107 -4.19 -13.32 11.67
CA ARG A 107 -4.54 -14.00 10.38
C ARG A 107 -5.23 -13.05 9.40
N ILE A 108 -6.09 -12.16 9.87
CA ILE A 108 -6.74 -11.14 9.04
C ILE A 108 -5.68 -10.17 8.49
N MET A 109 -4.69 -9.77 9.30
CA MET A 109 -3.56 -8.95 8.84
C MET A 109 -2.72 -9.65 7.77
N ILE A 110 -2.46 -10.95 7.92
CA ILE A 110 -1.77 -11.76 6.92
C ILE A 110 -2.56 -11.76 5.60
N LEU A 111 -3.87 -12.04 5.63
CA LEU A 111 -4.72 -12.03 4.43
C LEU A 111 -4.75 -10.66 3.76
N ALA A 112 -4.86 -9.59 4.54
CA ALA A 112 -4.82 -8.23 4.01
C ALA A 112 -3.48 -7.92 3.33
N ALA A 113 -2.35 -8.34 3.94
CA ALA A 113 -1.02 -8.16 3.37
C ALA A 113 -0.80 -8.97 2.08
N LEU A 114 -1.41 -10.14 1.94
CA LEU A 114 -1.38 -10.92 0.71
C LEU A 114 -2.12 -10.23 -0.44
N VAL A 115 -3.21 -9.55 -0.14
CA VAL A 115 -3.97 -8.77 -1.14
C VAL A 115 -3.22 -7.50 -1.51
N GLY A 116 -2.75 -6.72 -0.54
CA GLY A 116 -2.06 -5.46 -0.78
C GLY A 116 -0.63 -5.64 -1.31
N GLY A 117 0.09 -6.66 -0.86
CA GLY A 117 1.46 -6.97 -1.30
C GLY A 117 1.47 -7.55 -2.72
N PRO A 118 1.45 -8.89 -2.88
CA PRO A 118 1.68 -9.48 -4.19
C PRO A 118 0.61 -9.13 -5.24
N VAL A 119 -0.66 -9.03 -4.88
CA VAL A 119 -1.73 -8.77 -5.85
C VAL A 119 -1.74 -7.29 -6.28
N ALA A 120 -1.85 -6.36 -5.32
CA ALA A 120 -1.95 -4.94 -5.65
C ALA A 120 -0.63 -4.38 -6.20
N SER A 121 0.52 -4.76 -5.62
CA SER A 121 1.83 -4.31 -6.11
C SER A 121 2.12 -4.83 -7.52
N THR A 122 1.75 -6.08 -7.82
CA THR A 122 1.87 -6.63 -9.18
C THR A 122 0.98 -5.87 -10.15
N ALA A 123 -0.29 -5.66 -9.79
CA ALA A 123 -1.22 -4.91 -10.63
C ALA A 123 -0.71 -3.48 -10.89
N TYR A 124 -0.15 -2.82 -9.87
CA TYR A 124 0.46 -1.51 -10.01
C TYR A 124 1.59 -1.49 -11.03
N VAL A 125 2.54 -2.43 -10.92
CA VAL A 125 3.69 -2.48 -11.83
C VAL A 125 3.27 -2.75 -13.27
N VAL A 126 2.36 -3.69 -13.47
CA VAL A 126 1.80 -3.99 -14.80
C VAL A 126 1.09 -2.77 -15.37
N ALA A 127 0.25 -2.12 -14.57
CA ALA A 127 -0.46 -0.89 -14.97
C ALA A 127 0.51 0.23 -15.33
N PHE A 128 1.57 0.42 -14.53
CA PHE A 128 2.58 1.44 -14.76
C PHE A 128 3.29 1.27 -16.12
N LYS A 129 3.57 0.04 -16.50
CA LYS A 129 4.18 -0.24 -17.81
C LYS A 129 3.23 -0.04 -18.97
N MET A 130 1.94 -0.30 -18.78
CA MET A 130 0.94 -0.16 -19.84
C MET A 130 0.51 1.28 -20.05
N ALA A 131 0.40 2.07 -18.98
CA ALA A 131 -0.18 3.42 -19.00
C ALA A 131 0.77 4.50 -18.42
N GLY A 132 1.98 4.15 -18.00
CA GLY A 132 2.96 5.11 -17.47
C GLY A 132 2.49 5.82 -16.22
N SER A 133 2.91 7.08 -16.06
CA SER A 133 2.62 7.89 -14.87
C SER A 133 1.13 8.25 -14.66
N ILE A 134 0.29 8.07 -15.67
CA ILE A 134 -1.16 8.31 -15.60
C ILE A 134 -1.83 7.48 -14.50
N ILE A 135 -1.29 6.33 -14.16
CA ILE A 135 -1.87 5.46 -13.13
C ILE A 135 -1.66 5.99 -11.70
N ILE A 136 -0.69 6.88 -11.48
CA ILE A 136 -0.38 7.38 -10.13
C ILE A 136 -1.59 8.03 -9.46
N PRO A 137 -2.30 8.99 -10.09
CA PRO A 137 -3.51 9.54 -9.49
C PRO A 137 -4.65 8.51 -9.35
N ILE A 138 -4.71 7.49 -10.22
CA ILE A 138 -5.71 6.43 -10.10
C ILE A 138 -5.43 5.58 -8.84
N THR A 139 -4.19 5.21 -8.62
CA THR A 139 -3.80 4.45 -7.42
C THR A 139 -3.88 5.29 -6.14
N ALA A 140 -3.76 6.61 -6.24
CA ALA A 140 -3.98 7.53 -5.12
C ALA A 140 -5.44 7.54 -4.60
N LEU A 141 -6.38 6.86 -5.28
CA LEU A 141 -7.75 6.62 -4.78
C LEU A 141 -7.80 5.59 -3.63
N CYS A 142 -6.71 4.86 -3.35
CA CYS A 142 -6.72 3.82 -2.33
C CYS A 142 -7.21 4.28 -0.94
N PRO A 143 -6.91 5.47 -0.40
CA PRO A 143 -7.48 5.92 0.87
C PRO A 143 -8.98 6.19 0.79
N ALA A 144 -9.47 6.68 -0.35
CA ALA A 144 -10.90 6.90 -0.57
C ALA A 144 -11.67 5.57 -0.61
N ILE A 145 -11.11 4.58 -1.33
CA ILE A 145 -11.64 3.21 -1.36
C ILE A 145 -11.61 2.59 0.04
N GLY A 146 -10.50 2.74 0.78
CA GLY A 146 -10.37 2.26 2.15
C GLY A 146 -11.41 2.86 3.09
N ALA A 147 -11.71 4.16 2.98
CA ALA A 147 -12.73 4.82 3.76
C ALA A 147 -14.14 4.31 3.45
N ILE A 148 -14.45 4.10 2.17
CA ILE A 148 -15.74 3.52 1.73
C ILE A 148 -15.88 2.08 2.25
N LEU A 149 -14.84 1.26 2.09
CA LEU A 149 -14.82 -0.11 2.63
C LEU A 149 -14.96 -0.13 4.16
N GLY A 150 -14.30 0.79 4.87
CA GLY A 150 -14.46 0.95 6.32
C GLY A 150 -15.89 1.25 6.74
N ARG A 151 -16.61 2.04 5.93
CA ARG A 151 -18.03 2.28 6.14
C ARG A 151 -18.88 1.02 5.93
N ILE A 152 -18.58 0.26 4.88
CA ILE A 152 -19.36 -0.94 4.50
C ILE A 152 -19.06 -2.09 5.46
N LEU A 153 -17.79 -2.41 5.69
CA LEU A 153 -17.37 -3.59 6.46
C LEU A 153 -17.48 -3.38 7.97
N TYR A 154 -17.10 -2.21 8.45
CA TYR A 154 -16.99 -1.91 9.88
C TYR A 154 -18.01 -0.88 10.37
N LYS A 155 -18.91 -0.42 9.50
CA LYS A 155 -19.94 0.59 9.81
C LYS A 155 -19.36 1.89 10.40
N GLN A 156 -18.13 2.22 10.04
CA GLN A 156 -17.46 3.43 10.52
C GLN A 156 -18.21 4.67 10.03
N PRO A 157 -18.45 5.67 10.88
CA PRO A 157 -19.16 6.88 10.48
C PRO A 157 -18.29 7.70 9.52
N LEU A 158 -18.79 7.98 8.32
CA LEU A 158 -18.19 8.93 7.39
C LEU A 158 -18.66 10.35 7.78
N ASN A 159 -17.71 11.19 8.17
CA ASN A 159 -17.99 12.59 8.45
C ASN A 159 -18.06 13.38 7.14
N GLY A 160 -18.82 14.48 7.09
CA GLY A 160 -18.95 15.33 5.89
C GLY A 160 -17.61 15.82 5.33
N ARG A 161 -16.61 16.06 6.20
CA ARG A 161 -15.24 16.40 5.78
C ARG A 161 -14.53 15.24 5.07
N MET A 162 -14.77 14.00 5.49
CA MET A 162 -14.22 12.81 4.85
C MET A 162 -14.85 12.61 3.46
N ILE A 163 -16.18 12.81 3.36
CA ILE A 163 -16.89 12.74 2.09
C ILE A 163 -16.35 13.79 1.13
N LEU A 164 -16.15 15.03 1.58
CA LEU A 164 -15.54 16.09 0.76
C LEU A 164 -14.13 15.69 0.29
N GLY A 165 -13.30 15.13 1.19
CA GLY A 165 -11.97 14.62 0.83
C GLY A 165 -12.02 13.52 -0.24
N ILE A 166 -12.97 12.58 -0.14
CA ILE A 166 -13.19 11.52 -1.14
C ILE A 166 -13.57 12.12 -2.49
N ILE A 167 -14.49 13.10 -2.51
CA ILE A 167 -14.90 13.78 -3.74
C ILE A 167 -13.71 14.50 -4.39
N ILE A 168 -12.90 15.21 -3.62
CA ILE A 168 -11.70 15.89 -4.12
C ILE A 168 -10.70 14.88 -4.69
N CYS A 169 -10.45 13.77 -4.00
CA CYS A 169 -9.58 12.70 -4.50
C CYS A 169 -10.06 12.13 -5.83
N ILE A 170 -11.34 11.81 -5.95
CA ILE A 170 -11.93 11.27 -7.18
C ILE A 170 -11.83 12.30 -8.30
N SER A 171 -12.20 13.55 -8.03
CA SER A 171 -12.18 14.63 -9.03
C SER A 171 -10.76 14.90 -9.54
N SER A 172 -9.76 14.94 -8.65
CA SER A 172 -8.37 15.14 -9.04
C SER A 172 -7.83 13.96 -9.85
N SER A 173 -8.19 12.72 -9.49
CA SER A 173 -7.79 11.53 -10.25
C SER A 173 -8.40 11.50 -11.66
N ILE A 174 -9.66 11.91 -11.81
CA ILE A 174 -10.31 12.04 -13.11
C ILE A 174 -9.64 13.14 -13.93
N LEU A 175 -9.38 14.31 -13.33
CA LEU A 175 -8.77 15.45 -14.01
C LEU A 175 -7.37 15.11 -14.54
N ILE A 176 -6.52 14.48 -13.72
CA ILE A 176 -5.16 14.10 -14.13
C ILE A 176 -5.22 12.93 -15.13
N GLY A 177 -6.07 11.94 -14.90
CA GLY A 177 -6.25 10.80 -15.79
C GLY A 177 -6.76 11.22 -17.18
N SER A 178 -7.64 12.22 -17.27
CA SER A 178 -8.17 12.72 -18.54
C SER A 178 -7.12 13.43 -19.42
N GLN A 179 -6.11 14.06 -18.82
CA GLN A 179 -5.01 14.69 -19.56
C GLN A 179 -4.15 13.65 -20.31
N GLY A 180 -4.03 12.44 -19.76
CA GLY A 180 -3.29 11.37 -20.38
C GLY A 180 -4.02 10.64 -21.51
N LEU A 181 -5.33 10.70 -21.55
CA LEU A 181 -6.13 10.08 -22.62
C LEU A 181 -6.04 10.85 -23.95
N GLY A 182 -5.58 12.11 -23.92
CA GLY A 182 -5.41 12.96 -25.11
C GLY A 182 -4.09 12.74 -25.87
N ALA A 183 -3.09 12.09 -25.28
CA ALA A 183 -1.80 11.83 -25.90
C ALA A 183 -1.74 10.34 -26.31
N ASP A 184 -2.03 10.03 -27.57
CA ASP A 184 -1.93 8.69 -28.18
C ASP A 184 -2.53 7.53 -27.34
N GLY A 185 -3.79 7.70 -26.93
CA GLY A 185 -4.53 6.75 -26.09
C GLY A 185 -4.84 5.43 -26.77
N GLY A 186 -3.84 4.56 -26.94
CA GLY A 186 -4.03 3.19 -27.41
C GLY A 186 -4.79 2.32 -26.40
N LYS A 187 -5.34 1.20 -26.87
CA LYS A 187 -6.06 0.19 -26.04
C LYS A 187 -5.29 -0.23 -24.78
N ASN A 188 -3.97 -0.16 -24.81
CA ASN A 188 -3.10 -0.50 -23.68
C ASN A 188 -3.20 0.46 -22.49
N ILE A 189 -3.45 1.76 -22.74
CA ILE A 189 -3.58 2.76 -21.66
C ILE A 189 -4.87 2.52 -20.88
N ILE A 190 -5.98 2.28 -21.56
CA ILE A 190 -7.27 2.00 -20.90
C ILE A 190 -7.17 0.75 -20.05
N LEU A 191 -6.58 -0.32 -20.59
CA LEU A 191 -6.36 -1.55 -19.84
C LEU A 191 -5.42 -1.33 -18.65
N GLY A 192 -4.35 -0.55 -18.81
CA GLY A 192 -3.47 -0.15 -17.73
C GLY A 192 -4.20 0.61 -16.60
N CYS A 193 -5.09 1.54 -16.96
CA CYS A 193 -5.93 2.27 -15.99
C CYS A 193 -6.89 1.34 -15.23
N LEU A 194 -7.49 0.36 -15.91
CA LEU A 194 -8.35 -0.65 -15.26
C LEU A 194 -7.56 -1.52 -14.30
N ILE A 195 -6.34 -1.94 -14.66
CA ILE A 195 -5.45 -2.71 -13.78
C ILE A 195 -5.00 -1.82 -12.58
N ALA A 196 -4.77 -0.53 -12.80
CA ALA A 196 -4.46 0.41 -11.72
C ALA A 196 -5.60 0.53 -10.69
N LEU A 197 -6.86 0.43 -11.11
CA LEU A 197 -8.00 0.38 -10.19
C LEU A 197 -7.98 -0.90 -9.32
N ILE A 198 -7.51 -2.03 -9.86
CA ILE A 198 -7.33 -3.25 -9.07
C ILE A 198 -6.27 -3.02 -7.98
N ALA A 199 -5.16 -2.36 -8.32
CA ALA A 199 -4.14 -1.99 -7.34
C ALA A 199 -4.68 -1.04 -6.27
N ALA A 200 -5.43 0.00 -6.68
CA ALA A 200 -6.07 0.95 -5.77
C ALA A 200 -7.04 0.26 -4.81
N PHE A 201 -7.85 -0.69 -5.32
CA PHE A 201 -8.77 -1.47 -4.51
C PHE A 201 -8.02 -2.37 -3.53
N GLY A 202 -6.98 -3.08 -3.98
CA GLY A 202 -6.18 -3.98 -3.14
C GLY A 202 -5.51 -3.22 -1.99
N TRP A 203 -4.88 -2.09 -2.24
CA TRP A 203 -4.29 -1.25 -1.19
C TRP A 203 -5.34 -0.58 -0.30
N GLY A 204 -6.48 -0.16 -0.87
CA GLY A 204 -7.62 0.37 -0.10
C GLY A 204 -8.21 -0.67 0.84
N PHE A 205 -8.38 -1.90 0.37
CA PHE A 205 -8.82 -3.03 1.18
C PHE A 205 -7.81 -3.35 2.29
N GLU A 206 -6.54 -3.49 1.94
CA GLU A 206 -5.47 -3.71 2.91
C GLU A 206 -5.46 -2.62 3.98
N GLY A 207 -5.48 -1.34 3.58
CA GLY A 207 -5.48 -0.20 4.50
C GLY A 207 -6.70 -0.19 5.43
N CYS A 208 -7.88 -0.52 4.91
CA CYS A 208 -9.10 -0.64 5.69
C CYS A 208 -9.00 -1.75 6.75
N VAL A 209 -8.56 -2.94 6.34
CA VAL A 209 -8.42 -4.11 7.22
C VAL A 209 -7.30 -3.92 8.22
N ALA A 210 -6.15 -3.42 7.78
CA ALA A 210 -5.02 -3.11 8.65
C ALA A 210 -5.36 -2.03 9.68
N GLY A 211 -6.06 -0.97 9.26
CA GLY A 211 -6.52 0.08 10.16
C GLY A 211 -7.46 -0.44 11.26
N HIS A 212 -8.34 -1.37 10.93
CA HIS A 212 -9.18 -2.05 11.93
C HIS A 212 -8.38 -3.03 12.79
N GLY A 213 -7.48 -3.79 12.18
CA GLY A 213 -6.62 -4.76 12.88
C GLY A 213 -5.75 -4.10 13.94
N THR A 214 -5.18 -2.93 13.65
CA THR A 214 -4.35 -2.18 14.62
C THR A 214 -5.12 -1.60 15.80
N MET A 215 -6.45 -1.64 15.79
CA MET A 215 -7.27 -1.36 16.99
C MET A 215 -7.34 -2.56 17.94
N LEU A 216 -7.04 -3.78 17.44
CA LEU A 216 -7.17 -5.05 18.17
C LEU A 216 -5.81 -5.62 18.60
N ILE A 217 -4.74 -5.21 17.94
CA ILE A 217 -3.36 -5.66 18.22
C ILE A 217 -2.44 -4.45 18.30
N ASP A 218 -1.28 -4.65 18.93
CA ASP A 218 -0.24 -3.61 18.96
C ASP A 218 0.14 -3.22 17.52
N PHE A 219 0.15 -1.93 17.26
CA PHE A 219 0.42 -1.34 15.95
C PHE A 219 1.78 -1.77 15.38
N GLU A 220 2.84 -1.84 16.23
CA GLU A 220 4.18 -2.25 15.79
C GLU A 220 4.22 -3.71 15.37
N ILE A 221 3.49 -4.56 16.08
CA ILE A 221 3.32 -5.97 15.72
C ILE A 221 2.52 -6.10 14.43
N GLY A 222 1.43 -5.34 14.30
CA GLY A 222 0.59 -5.35 13.10
C GLY A 222 1.36 -4.98 11.83
N ILE A 223 2.16 -3.90 11.88
CA ILE A 223 2.97 -3.47 10.74
C ILE A 223 4.09 -4.47 10.42
N THR A 224 4.68 -5.10 11.45
CA THR A 224 5.69 -6.14 11.27
C THR A 224 5.12 -7.37 10.55
N ILE A 225 3.93 -7.84 10.98
CA ILE A 225 3.22 -8.95 10.32
C ILE A 225 2.95 -8.60 8.85
N ARG A 226 2.45 -7.39 8.59
CA ARG A 226 2.14 -6.91 7.25
C ARG A 226 3.37 -6.92 6.34
N GLN A 227 4.45 -6.27 6.75
CA GLN A 227 5.65 -6.11 5.94
C GLN A 227 6.34 -7.45 5.66
N LEU A 228 6.50 -8.30 6.67
CA LEU A 228 7.09 -9.63 6.47
C LEU A 228 6.22 -10.52 5.59
N THR A 229 4.91 -10.52 5.78
CA THR A 229 4.01 -11.32 4.94
C THR A 229 4.07 -10.85 3.47
N SER A 230 4.01 -9.53 3.22
CA SER A 230 4.11 -8.98 1.88
C SER A 230 5.48 -9.28 1.24
N GLY A 231 6.58 -9.05 1.97
CA GLY A 231 7.93 -9.32 1.48
C GLY A 231 8.16 -10.79 1.16
N LEU A 232 7.84 -11.70 2.07
CA LEU A 232 8.00 -13.14 1.88
C LEU A 232 7.11 -13.66 0.74
N SER A 233 5.87 -13.21 0.64
CA SER A 233 4.97 -13.64 -0.43
C SER A 233 5.42 -13.14 -1.81
N ASN A 234 5.94 -11.92 -1.90
CA ASN A 234 6.55 -11.41 -3.11
C ASN A 234 7.83 -12.20 -3.49
N LEU A 235 8.69 -12.54 -2.54
CA LEU A 235 9.88 -13.37 -2.78
C LEU A 235 9.51 -14.77 -3.24
N THR A 236 8.54 -15.44 -2.61
CA THR A 236 8.13 -16.81 -2.98
C THR A 236 7.52 -16.86 -4.39
N THR A 237 6.77 -15.83 -4.79
CA THR A 237 6.25 -15.73 -6.16
C THR A 237 7.37 -15.58 -7.19
N GLN A 238 8.47 -14.91 -6.84
CA GLN A 238 9.65 -14.79 -7.70
C GLN A 238 10.42 -16.11 -7.82
N ILE A 239 10.71 -16.77 -6.71
CA ILE A 239 11.47 -18.02 -6.68
C ILE A 239 10.69 -19.14 -7.37
N GLY A 240 9.38 -19.26 -7.13
CA GLY A 240 8.55 -20.26 -7.78
C GLY A 240 8.54 -20.16 -9.30
N ARG A 241 8.58 -18.94 -9.84
CA ARG A 241 8.65 -18.72 -11.30
C ARG A 241 10.03 -18.95 -11.88
N ALA A 242 11.09 -18.60 -11.17
CA ALA A 242 12.45 -18.93 -11.60
C ALA A 242 12.63 -20.46 -11.74
N SER A 243 12.16 -21.21 -10.74
CA SER A 243 12.22 -22.68 -10.72
C SER A 243 11.36 -23.35 -11.79
N CYS A 244 10.19 -22.78 -12.15
CA CYS A 244 9.37 -23.31 -13.24
C CYS A 244 10.03 -23.14 -14.63
N ARG A 245 10.94 -22.18 -14.76
CA ARG A 245 11.60 -21.87 -16.02
C ARG A 245 12.82 -22.75 -16.31
N GLU A 246 13.49 -23.24 -15.28
CA GLU A 246 14.58 -24.19 -15.43
C GLU A 246 14.11 -25.60 -15.90
N ARG A 247 12.79 -25.86 -15.88
CA ARG A 247 12.21 -27.17 -16.27
C ARG A 247 11.59 -27.19 -17.66
N VAL A 248 11.69 -26.11 -18.44
CA VAL A 248 11.25 -25.99 -19.83
C VAL A 248 12.44 -25.71 -20.73
#